data_97ef728596be9a9e20d422925236cd55
#
_entry.id   97ef728596be9a9e20d422925236cd55
#
_cell.length_a   1.000
_cell.length_b   1.000
_cell.length_c   1.000
_cell.angle_alpha   90.00
_cell.angle_beta   90.00
_cell.angle_gamma   90.00
#
_symmetry.space_group_name_H-M   'P 1'
#
loop_
_entity.id
_entity.type
_entity.pdbx_description
1 polymer ?
#
loop_
_entity_poly.entity_id
_entity_poly.type
_entity_poly.pdbx_seq_one_letter_code
_entity_poly.pdbx_strand_id
1 'polypeptide(L)'
;MKKYNKIYYRIIFVTMCFVLSSVFMLISGAESLAKSKGIKLRYNGKTSVNRSKQMSVTYQNKKVSKKSYPAVVIKKNYMVSYADVFKKGMKVSCKYKKKGKVLTLSANGISLKMQVGKKTAYKNGKKVKLKAAPVSVRFVSKKKTKILIPINYVAKALRFSYKKTGKTIRLGAPLKLTYNGKLTYYTGTQGNIYYNHNKYTLRSLPVIKLSGKMYLPAEETLSSIMGLTYSYNQQTKELQVSDSDVDMSFRAVLDSRQAILNGKNVTLTAPPKMIYSHKTKKNILCIPASSVLGQLNYTKSWDKSLLCYRIQ
;
A
#
# COMPACT_ATOMS: atom_id res chain seq x y z
N MET A 1 -38.45 55.25 -21.56
CA MET A 1 -38.53 54.65 -20.19
C MET A 1 -38.25 53.14 -20.06
N LYS A 2 -38.30 52.30 -21.10
CA LYS A 2 -38.10 50.84 -20.99
C LYS A 2 -36.62 50.36 -20.91
N LYS A 3 -35.66 51.19 -21.23
CA LYS A 3 -34.25 50.79 -21.27
C LYS A 3 -33.50 50.88 -19.91
N TYR A 4 -34.00 51.72 -19.00
CA TYR A 4 -33.39 51.91 -17.68
C TYR A 4 -33.74 50.79 -16.68
N ASN A 5 -34.95 50.20 -16.78
CA ASN A 5 -35.34 49.11 -15.91
C ASN A 5 -34.49 47.84 -16.08
N LYS A 6 -34.01 47.56 -17.30
CA LYS A 6 -33.19 46.38 -17.57
C LYS A 6 -31.77 46.42 -16.96
N ILE A 7 -31.22 47.62 -16.80
CA ILE A 7 -29.91 47.84 -16.18
C ILE A 7 -30.04 47.72 -14.65
N TYR A 8 -31.10 48.28 -14.09
CA TYR A 8 -31.39 48.21 -12.63
C TYR A 8 -31.55 46.76 -12.14
N TYR A 9 -32.30 45.90 -12.85
CA TYR A 9 -32.46 44.51 -12.52
C TYR A 9 -31.15 43.70 -12.67
N ARG A 10 -30.29 44.06 -13.62
CA ARG A 10 -28.99 43.41 -13.75
C ARG A 10 -28.03 43.80 -12.62
N ILE A 11 -28.04 45.02 -12.16
CA ILE A 11 -27.19 45.48 -11.05
C ILE A 11 -27.68 44.82 -9.74
N ILE A 12 -28.98 44.78 -9.48
CA ILE A 12 -29.55 44.14 -8.29
C ILE A 12 -29.25 42.61 -8.28
N PHE A 13 -29.32 41.96 -9.45
CA PHE A 13 -29.02 40.54 -9.56
C PHE A 13 -27.54 40.24 -9.31
N VAL A 14 -26.64 41.06 -9.84
CA VAL A 14 -25.19 40.91 -9.62
C VAL A 14 -24.82 41.20 -8.17
N THR A 15 -25.37 42.22 -7.53
CA THR A 15 -25.12 42.49 -6.11
C THR A 15 -25.71 41.41 -5.19
N MET A 16 -26.86 40.87 -5.53
CA MET A 16 -27.46 39.74 -4.76
C MET A 16 -26.68 38.45 -4.91
N CYS A 17 -26.09 38.15 -6.08
CA CYS A 17 -25.19 37.03 -6.27
C CYS A 17 -23.86 37.21 -5.52
N PHE A 18 -23.31 38.43 -5.42
CA PHE A 18 -22.11 38.72 -4.64
C PHE A 18 -22.36 38.59 -3.13
N VAL A 19 -23.50 39.03 -2.62
CA VAL A 19 -23.87 38.87 -1.20
C VAL A 19 -24.13 37.40 -0.86
N LEU A 20 -24.80 36.64 -1.73
CA LEU A 20 -25.01 35.21 -1.54
C LEU A 20 -23.68 34.42 -1.60
N SER A 21 -22.74 34.78 -2.47
CA SER A 21 -21.44 34.11 -2.55
C SER A 21 -20.55 34.42 -1.33
N SER A 22 -20.61 35.64 -0.79
CA SER A 22 -19.88 36.01 0.44
C SER A 22 -20.47 35.35 1.70
N VAL A 23 -21.79 35.20 1.77
CA VAL A 23 -22.44 34.44 2.86
C VAL A 23 -22.14 32.95 2.76
N PHE A 24 -22.05 32.37 1.54
CA PHE A 24 -21.65 30.98 1.35
C PHE A 24 -20.18 30.73 1.70
N MET A 25 -19.27 31.68 1.46
CA MET A 25 -17.87 31.60 1.90
C MET A 25 -17.71 31.73 3.42
N LEU A 26 -18.57 32.48 4.08
CA LEU A 26 -18.57 32.60 5.56
C LEU A 26 -19.15 31.35 6.25
N ILE A 27 -20.07 30.63 5.58
CA ILE A 27 -20.65 29.38 6.12
C ILE A 27 -19.73 28.18 5.85
N SER A 28 -18.93 28.20 4.76
CA SER A 28 -17.94 27.15 4.49
C SER A 28 -16.65 27.28 5.30
N GLY A 29 -16.40 28.41 5.95
CA GLY A 29 -15.24 28.64 6.83
C GLY A 29 -15.45 28.23 8.30
N ALA A 30 -16.68 27.94 8.72
CA ALA A 30 -16.99 27.40 10.04
C ALA A 30 -17.09 25.86 10.02
N GLU A 31 -16.10 25.14 9.44
CA GLU A 31 -15.82 23.81 9.97
C GLU A 31 -15.46 24.03 11.45
N SER A 32 -16.48 23.92 12.30
CA SER A 32 -16.33 23.78 13.74
C SER A 32 -15.20 22.80 13.96
N LEU A 33 -14.07 23.29 14.42
CA LEU A 33 -13.02 22.52 15.07
C LEU A 33 -13.67 21.88 16.32
N ALA A 34 -14.57 20.92 16.10
CA ALA A 34 -15.10 20.08 17.13
C ALA A 34 -13.87 19.46 17.79
N LYS A 35 -13.45 20.07 18.91
CA LYS A 35 -12.33 19.60 19.73
C LYS A 35 -12.51 18.11 19.90
N SER A 36 -11.68 17.32 19.25
CA SER A 36 -11.82 15.87 19.22
C SER A 36 -11.91 15.42 20.67
N LYS A 37 -13.02 14.77 21.02
CA LYS A 37 -13.27 14.26 22.39
C LYS A 37 -12.11 13.31 22.71
N GLY A 38 -11.13 13.78 23.50
CA GLY A 38 -9.88 13.07 23.78
C GLY A 38 -10.14 11.75 24.50
N ILE A 39 -9.22 10.80 24.36
CA ILE A 39 -9.28 9.54 25.12
C ILE A 39 -8.50 9.69 26.43
N LYS A 40 -9.16 9.44 27.55
CA LYS A 40 -8.50 9.44 28.88
C LYS A 40 -7.70 8.15 29.06
N LEU A 41 -6.37 8.29 29.13
CA LEU A 41 -5.40 7.20 29.24
C LEU A 41 -4.60 7.32 30.55
N ARG A 42 -4.29 6.17 31.16
CA ARG A 42 -3.36 6.10 32.29
C ARG A 42 -2.19 5.20 31.97
N TYR A 43 -0.97 5.75 32.03
CA TYR A 43 0.28 4.99 31.82
C TYR A 43 1.44 5.70 32.54
N ASN A 44 2.46 4.95 32.94
CA ASN A 44 3.58 5.45 33.76
C ASN A 44 3.11 6.21 35.00
N GLY A 45 2.10 5.68 35.68
CA GLY A 45 1.54 6.29 36.91
C GLY A 45 0.64 7.52 36.68
N LYS A 46 0.69 8.16 35.50
CA LYS A 46 -0.04 9.41 35.23
C LYS A 46 -1.29 9.17 34.35
N THR A 47 -2.36 9.92 34.65
CA THR A 47 -3.58 9.95 33.83
C THR A 47 -3.59 11.24 33.01
N SER A 48 -3.83 11.14 31.71
CA SER A 48 -3.91 12.28 30.81
C SER A 48 -4.99 12.07 29.74
N VAL A 49 -5.50 13.17 29.18
CA VAL A 49 -6.41 13.15 28.05
C VAL A 49 -5.58 13.21 26.77
N ASN A 50 -5.57 12.13 26.01
CA ASN A 50 -4.93 12.07 24.71
C ASN A 50 -5.86 12.69 23.66
N ARG A 51 -5.57 13.91 23.23
CA ARG A 51 -6.30 14.66 22.20
C ARG A 51 -5.69 14.50 20.81
N SER A 52 -4.65 13.68 20.67
CA SER A 52 -4.03 13.43 19.36
C SER A 52 -5.01 12.75 18.40
N LYS A 53 -4.77 12.95 17.10
CA LYS A 53 -5.57 12.33 16.04
C LYS A 53 -5.61 10.82 16.21
N GLN A 54 -6.81 10.31 16.52
CA GLN A 54 -7.06 8.87 16.62
C GLN A 54 -7.14 8.29 15.20
N MET A 55 -6.58 7.10 15.01
CA MET A 55 -6.61 6.46 13.71
C MET A 55 -7.20 5.06 13.79
N SER A 56 -7.98 4.71 12.77
CA SER A 56 -8.35 3.32 12.52
C SER A 56 -7.16 2.56 11.93
N VAL A 57 -7.15 1.25 12.11
CA VAL A 57 -6.17 0.37 11.47
C VAL A 57 -6.91 -0.64 10.61
N THR A 58 -6.48 -0.79 9.36
CA THR A 58 -6.97 -1.81 8.44
C THR A 58 -5.85 -2.77 8.05
N TYR A 59 -6.21 -4.00 7.77
CA TYR A 59 -5.33 -5.02 7.22
C TYR A 59 -6.05 -5.71 6.06
N GLN A 60 -5.44 -5.72 4.88
CA GLN A 60 -6.09 -6.21 3.65
C GLN A 60 -7.50 -5.62 3.46
N ASN A 61 -7.62 -4.31 3.62
CA ASN A 61 -8.86 -3.50 3.56
C ASN A 61 -9.91 -3.79 4.64
N LYS A 62 -9.73 -4.80 5.50
CA LYS A 62 -10.62 -5.07 6.65
C LYS A 62 -10.17 -4.30 7.89
N LYS A 63 -11.10 -3.68 8.62
CA LYS A 63 -10.80 -2.96 9.86
C LYS A 63 -10.40 -3.95 10.96
N VAL A 64 -9.19 -3.77 11.51
CA VAL A 64 -8.63 -4.63 12.57
C VAL A 64 -8.50 -3.94 13.92
N SER A 65 -8.54 -2.59 13.99
CA SER A 65 -8.64 -1.88 15.26
C SER A 65 -10.09 -1.78 15.72
N LYS A 66 -10.32 -1.94 17.02
CA LYS A 66 -11.63 -1.66 17.63
C LYS A 66 -11.84 -0.15 17.76
N LYS A 67 -13.09 0.34 17.56
CA LYS A 67 -13.45 1.75 17.77
C LYS A 67 -13.07 2.21 19.20
N SER A 68 -13.21 1.32 20.20
CA SER A 68 -12.86 1.58 21.60
C SER A 68 -11.37 1.66 21.88
N TYR A 69 -10.52 1.11 21.00
CA TYR A 69 -9.06 1.05 21.15
C TYR A 69 -8.38 1.41 19.81
N PRO A 70 -8.55 2.66 19.35
CA PRO A 70 -7.93 3.12 18.10
C PRO A 70 -6.41 3.21 18.27
N ALA A 71 -5.70 3.44 17.18
CA ALA A 71 -4.31 3.86 17.26
C ALA A 71 -4.25 5.27 17.88
N VAL A 72 -3.44 5.42 18.90
CA VAL A 72 -3.21 6.68 19.61
C VAL A 72 -1.75 7.11 19.49
N VAL A 73 -1.48 8.42 19.57
CA VAL A 73 -0.11 8.93 19.53
C VAL A 73 0.45 9.00 20.96
N ILE A 74 1.57 8.33 21.21
CA ILE A 74 2.35 8.45 22.44
C ILE A 74 3.79 8.75 22.05
N LYS A 75 4.38 9.82 22.60
CA LYS A 75 5.75 10.27 22.29
C LYS A 75 6.01 10.33 20.77
N LYS A 76 5.13 11.02 20.04
CA LYS A 76 5.16 11.21 18.57
C LYS A 76 5.07 9.92 17.73
N ASN A 77 4.69 8.77 18.32
CA ASN A 77 4.53 7.50 17.62
C ASN A 77 3.10 6.99 17.69
N TYR A 78 2.57 6.47 16.58
CA TYR A 78 1.30 5.76 16.61
C TYR A 78 1.46 4.42 17.31
N MET A 79 0.69 4.24 18.36
CA MET A 79 0.70 3.05 19.21
C MET A 79 -0.62 2.31 19.09
N VAL A 80 -0.58 0.99 19.00
CA VAL A 80 -1.76 0.12 18.87
C VAL A 80 -1.72 -1.04 19.85
N SER A 81 -2.89 -1.54 20.25
CA SER A 81 -2.99 -2.79 20.99
C SER A 81 -2.48 -3.96 20.15
N TYR A 82 -1.40 -4.62 20.61
CA TYR A 82 -0.90 -5.79 19.90
C TYR A 82 -1.94 -6.90 19.85
N ALA A 83 -2.70 -7.08 20.92
CA ALA A 83 -3.69 -8.14 21.02
C ALA A 83 -4.87 -7.95 20.05
N ASP A 84 -5.33 -6.69 19.89
CA ASP A 84 -6.47 -6.43 19.00
C ASP A 84 -6.03 -6.36 17.54
N VAL A 85 -4.92 -5.68 17.23
CA VAL A 85 -4.47 -5.49 15.84
C VAL A 85 -3.68 -6.70 15.32
N PHE A 86 -2.57 -7.04 15.96
CA PHE A 86 -1.69 -8.10 15.42
C PHE A 86 -2.22 -9.50 15.71
N LYS A 87 -2.56 -9.82 16.99
CA LYS A 87 -3.01 -11.17 17.33
C LYS A 87 -4.39 -11.49 16.76
N LYS A 88 -5.42 -10.69 17.07
CA LYS A 88 -6.80 -10.97 16.64
C LYS A 88 -7.06 -10.55 15.20
N GLY A 89 -6.67 -9.32 14.83
CA GLY A 89 -6.97 -8.74 13.52
C GLY A 89 -6.15 -9.31 12.38
N MET A 90 -4.85 -9.47 12.58
CA MET A 90 -3.92 -9.93 11.53
C MET A 90 -3.53 -11.41 11.67
N LYS A 91 -3.98 -12.11 12.73
CA LYS A 91 -3.63 -13.52 13.03
C LYS A 91 -2.12 -13.75 13.17
N VAL A 92 -1.37 -12.73 13.58
CA VAL A 92 0.06 -12.85 13.89
C VAL A 92 0.24 -13.69 15.17
N SER A 93 1.21 -14.60 15.17
CA SER A 93 1.56 -15.36 16.37
C SER A 93 2.14 -14.39 17.41
N CYS A 94 1.49 -14.32 18.59
CA CYS A 94 1.85 -13.41 19.66
C CYS A 94 1.88 -14.15 20.99
N LYS A 95 3.06 -14.15 21.64
CA LYS A 95 3.26 -14.71 23.00
C LYS A 95 3.63 -13.59 23.96
N TYR A 96 2.90 -13.44 25.08
CA TYR A 96 3.20 -12.47 26.11
C TYR A 96 3.50 -13.21 27.43
N LYS A 97 4.71 -13.01 27.97
CA LYS A 97 5.13 -13.52 29.28
C LYS A 97 4.92 -12.40 30.30
N LYS A 98 4.00 -12.61 31.28
CA LYS A 98 3.71 -11.63 32.35
C LYS A 98 4.94 -11.36 33.23
N LYS A 99 5.65 -12.44 33.67
CA LYS A 99 6.97 -12.34 34.33
C LYS A 99 7.96 -11.78 33.33
N GLY A 100 8.63 -10.69 33.65
CA GLY A 100 9.53 -9.96 32.76
C GLY A 100 8.85 -9.04 31.73
N LYS A 101 7.52 -9.06 31.60
CA LYS A 101 6.73 -8.20 30.68
C LYS A 101 7.23 -8.26 29.23
N VAL A 102 7.54 -9.47 28.76
CA VAL A 102 8.13 -9.72 27.43
C VAL A 102 7.05 -10.13 26.43
N LEU A 103 7.03 -9.44 25.30
CA LEU A 103 6.13 -9.71 24.16
C LEU A 103 6.94 -10.18 22.96
N THR A 104 6.59 -11.34 22.39
CA THR A 104 7.15 -11.86 21.16
C THR A 104 6.07 -11.94 20.08
N LEU A 105 6.34 -11.35 18.91
CA LEU A 105 5.51 -11.45 17.71
C LEU A 105 6.29 -12.19 16.63
N SER A 106 5.64 -13.15 15.97
CA SER A 106 6.27 -13.91 14.88
C SER A 106 5.39 -13.93 13.64
N ALA A 107 5.94 -13.49 12.51
CA ALA A 107 5.31 -13.48 11.18
C ALA A 107 6.36 -13.36 10.08
N ASN A 108 6.06 -13.89 8.88
CA ASN A 108 6.86 -13.71 7.67
C ASN A 108 8.36 -14.07 7.84
N GLY A 109 8.65 -15.13 8.61
CA GLY A 109 10.03 -15.57 8.91
C GLY A 109 10.78 -14.67 9.89
N ILE A 110 10.07 -13.78 10.59
CA ILE A 110 10.64 -12.88 11.60
C ILE A 110 10.05 -13.16 12.97
N SER A 111 10.92 -13.25 13.98
CA SER A 111 10.58 -13.19 15.39
C SER A 111 11.05 -11.86 15.97
N LEU A 112 10.12 -11.10 16.56
CA LEU A 112 10.39 -9.80 17.19
C LEU A 112 10.07 -9.87 18.67
N LYS A 113 11.12 -9.90 19.54
CA LYS A 113 11.01 -9.93 20.99
C LYS A 113 11.19 -8.53 21.55
N MET A 114 10.22 -8.04 22.32
CA MET A 114 10.19 -6.70 22.92
C MET A 114 9.86 -6.80 24.41
N GLN A 115 10.36 -5.86 25.22
CA GLN A 115 9.99 -5.74 26.62
C GLN A 115 9.22 -4.43 26.84
N VAL A 116 8.13 -4.49 27.60
CA VAL A 116 7.35 -3.30 27.99
C VAL A 116 8.24 -2.34 28.76
N GLY A 117 8.22 -1.06 28.38
CA GLY A 117 9.05 -0.01 28.98
C GLY A 117 10.44 0.15 28.36
N LYS A 118 10.94 -0.81 27.56
CA LYS A 118 12.28 -0.74 26.96
C LYS A 118 12.22 -0.46 25.45
N LYS A 119 13.13 0.41 24.94
CA LYS A 119 13.30 0.68 23.50
C LYS A 119 14.17 -0.38 22.82
N THR A 120 14.88 -1.21 23.57
CA THR A 120 15.64 -2.32 23.01
C THR A 120 14.70 -3.48 22.69
N ALA A 121 14.85 -4.06 21.51
CA ALA A 121 14.16 -5.26 21.06
C ALA A 121 15.15 -6.20 20.37
N TYR A 122 14.69 -7.42 20.07
CA TYR A 122 15.50 -8.42 19.36
C TYR A 122 14.72 -8.92 18.15
N LYS A 123 15.29 -8.77 16.96
CA LYS A 123 14.76 -9.28 15.69
C LYS A 123 15.58 -10.48 15.26
N ASN A 124 14.99 -11.68 15.26
CA ASN A 124 15.71 -12.94 15.00
C ASN A 124 17.02 -13.04 15.81
N GLY A 125 16.95 -12.75 17.11
CA GLY A 125 18.10 -12.75 18.02
C GLY A 125 18.98 -11.48 17.99
N LYS A 126 19.00 -10.74 16.89
CA LYS A 126 19.83 -9.53 16.74
C LYS A 126 19.19 -8.32 17.43
N LYS A 127 19.98 -7.58 18.22
CA LYS A 127 19.55 -6.38 18.95
C LYS A 127 19.16 -5.26 17.97
N VAL A 128 17.99 -4.64 18.21
CA VAL A 128 17.47 -3.52 17.42
C VAL A 128 16.86 -2.46 18.35
N LYS A 129 16.84 -1.20 17.90
CA LYS A 129 16.27 -0.07 18.67
C LYS A 129 14.90 0.31 18.16
N LEU A 130 13.89 0.31 19.00
CA LEU A 130 12.54 0.81 18.71
C LEU A 130 12.50 2.34 18.77
N LYS A 131 11.69 2.99 17.94
CA LYS A 131 11.45 4.44 18.03
C LYS A 131 10.68 4.80 19.33
N ALA A 132 9.79 3.91 19.80
CA ALA A 132 9.09 4.02 21.07
C ALA A 132 9.04 2.67 21.76
N ALA A 133 9.14 2.65 23.10
CA ALA A 133 8.99 1.44 23.88
C ALA A 133 7.54 0.94 23.84
N PRO A 134 7.28 -0.38 23.86
CA PRO A 134 5.97 -0.91 24.20
C PRO A 134 5.53 -0.39 25.57
N VAL A 135 4.26 -0.06 25.75
CA VAL A 135 3.75 0.54 26.99
C VAL A 135 2.44 -0.10 27.41
N SER A 136 2.29 -0.32 28.73
CA SER A 136 1.02 -0.74 29.32
C SER A 136 0.15 0.48 29.55
N VAL A 137 -1.04 0.53 28.93
CA VAL A 137 -1.95 1.67 28.96
C VAL A 137 -3.34 1.24 29.40
N ARG A 138 -3.88 1.88 30.42
CA ARG A 138 -5.28 1.74 30.84
C ARG A 138 -6.14 2.76 30.09
N PHE A 139 -7.09 2.29 29.31
CA PHE A 139 -8.17 3.10 28.75
C PHE A 139 -9.20 3.33 29.84
N VAL A 140 -9.21 4.52 30.42
CA VAL A 140 -9.94 4.81 31.68
C VAL A 140 -11.43 4.60 31.49
N SER A 141 -12.04 5.14 30.42
CA SER A 141 -13.48 5.01 30.14
C SER A 141 -13.93 3.56 29.89
N LYS A 142 -13.02 2.66 29.54
CA LYS A 142 -13.31 1.25 29.29
C LYS A 142 -12.84 0.33 30.43
N LYS A 143 -12.23 0.88 31.49
CA LYS A 143 -11.65 0.13 32.61
C LYS A 143 -10.73 -1.05 32.17
N LYS A 144 -10.12 -0.98 30.96
CA LYS A 144 -9.30 -2.06 30.40
C LYS A 144 -7.86 -1.60 30.15
N THR A 145 -6.92 -2.46 30.53
CA THR A 145 -5.48 -2.26 30.25
C THR A 145 -5.07 -3.02 28.98
N LYS A 146 -4.29 -2.37 28.14
CA LYS A 146 -3.76 -2.91 26.90
C LYS A 146 -2.25 -2.66 26.80
N ILE A 147 -1.50 -3.57 26.22
CA ILE A 147 -0.12 -3.31 25.84
C ILE A 147 -0.14 -2.73 24.44
N LEU A 148 0.33 -1.49 24.34
CA LEU A 148 0.46 -0.77 23.08
C LEU A 148 1.89 -0.86 22.54
N ILE A 149 2.01 -1.02 21.23
CA ILE A 149 3.30 -1.15 20.52
C ILE A 149 3.37 -0.17 19.35
N PRO A 150 4.58 0.30 18.96
CA PRO A 150 4.75 1.24 17.84
C PRO A 150 4.45 0.57 16.50
N ILE A 151 3.26 0.83 15.95
CA ILE A 151 2.72 0.10 14.79
C ILE A 151 3.61 0.17 13.54
N ASN A 152 4.15 1.36 13.21
CA ASN A 152 4.99 1.53 12.01
C ASN A 152 6.25 0.64 12.07
N TYR A 153 6.96 0.70 13.21
CA TYR A 153 8.17 -0.09 13.39
C TYR A 153 7.87 -1.60 13.38
N VAL A 154 6.87 -2.03 14.16
CA VAL A 154 6.52 -3.45 14.31
C VAL A 154 6.04 -4.03 12.99
N ALA A 155 5.17 -3.32 12.26
CA ALA A 155 4.69 -3.76 10.95
C ALA A 155 5.86 -3.96 9.98
N LYS A 156 6.75 -2.97 9.83
CA LYS A 156 7.91 -3.06 8.95
C LYS A 156 8.90 -4.14 9.39
N ALA A 157 9.16 -4.26 10.70
CA ALA A 157 10.05 -5.30 11.23
C ALA A 157 9.55 -6.71 10.90
N LEU A 158 8.22 -6.94 10.95
CA LEU A 158 7.56 -8.18 10.61
C LEU A 158 7.24 -8.32 9.11
N ARG A 159 7.81 -7.46 8.26
CA ARG A 159 7.62 -7.48 6.79
C ARG A 159 6.16 -7.28 6.34
N PHE A 160 5.39 -6.46 7.05
CA PHE A 160 4.11 -5.95 6.57
C PHE A 160 4.29 -4.59 5.91
N SER A 161 3.53 -4.30 4.86
CA SER A 161 3.46 -2.94 4.32
C SER A 161 2.76 -2.01 5.33
N TYR A 162 3.17 -0.74 5.35
CA TYR A 162 2.60 0.29 6.21
C TYR A 162 2.37 1.57 5.41
N LYS A 163 1.14 2.02 5.32
CA LYS A 163 0.76 3.30 4.71
C LYS A 163 -0.20 4.05 5.62
N LYS A 164 0.04 5.35 5.83
CA LYS A 164 -0.87 6.24 6.55
C LYS A 164 -1.60 7.12 5.55
N THR A 165 -2.91 7.12 5.55
CA THR A 165 -3.75 7.92 4.66
C THR A 165 -4.91 8.49 5.46
N GLY A 166 -5.05 9.81 5.51
CA GLY A 166 -6.11 10.49 6.25
C GLY A 166 -6.16 10.07 7.73
N LYS A 167 -7.28 9.48 8.16
CA LYS A 167 -7.52 8.96 9.52
C LYS A 167 -7.31 7.43 9.62
N THR A 168 -6.61 6.82 8.64
CA THR A 168 -6.44 5.36 8.58
C THR A 168 -4.97 4.96 8.42
N ILE A 169 -4.54 3.97 9.19
CA ILE A 169 -3.30 3.23 8.99
C ILE A 169 -3.65 1.95 8.25
N ARG A 170 -3.10 1.77 7.06
CA ARG A 170 -3.30 0.58 6.23
C ARG A 170 -2.09 -0.32 6.34
N LEU A 171 -2.33 -1.59 6.67
CA LEU A 171 -1.35 -2.66 6.70
C LEU A 171 -1.68 -3.66 5.59
N GLY A 172 -0.66 -4.15 4.89
CA GLY A 172 -0.80 -5.17 3.84
C GLY A 172 0.11 -6.36 4.11
N ALA A 173 -0.34 -7.56 3.71
CA ALA A 173 0.51 -8.73 3.71
C ALA A 173 1.61 -8.57 2.66
N PRO A 174 2.83 -9.10 2.90
CA PRO A 174 3.83 -9.19 1.85
C PRO A 174 3.43 -10.23 0.80
N LEU A 175 3.85 -10.02 -0.44
CA LEU A 175 3.90 -11.09 -1.42
C LEU A 175 5.12 -11.96 -1.13
N LYS A 176 4.92 -13.25 -0.98
CA LYS A 176 6.01 -14.23 -0.85
C LYS A 176 6.40 -14.68 -2.26
N LEU A 177 7.57 -14.27 -2.70
CA LEU A 177 8.06 -14.48 -4.07
C LEU A 177 9.43 -15.14 -4.03
N THR A 178 9.75 -15.97 -5.03
CA THR A 178 11.12 -16.40 -5.30
C THR A 178 11.51 -15.94 -6.69
N TYR A 179 12.60 -15.21 -6.82
CA TYR A 179 13.20 -14.81 -8.09
C TYR A 179 14.72 -14.72 -7.95
N ASN A 180 15.46 -14.98 -9.02
CA ASN A 180 16.92 -15.14 -8.98
C ASN A 180 17.36 -16.09 -7.84
N GLY A 181 16.67 -17.22 -7.66
CA GLY A 181 16.95 -18.20 -6.61
C GLY A 181 16.67 -17.75 -5.18
N LYS A 182 16.21 -16.49 -4.95
CA LYS A 182 16.10 -15.90 -3.62
C LYS A 182 14.64 -15.71 -3.19
N LEU A 183 14.30 -16.30 -2.02
CA LEU A 183 13.02 -16.08 -1.37
C LEU A 183 12.92 -14.63 -0.84
N THR A 184 11.89 -13.92 -1.25
CA THR A 184 11.66 -12.51 -0.91
C THR A 184 10.24 -12.31 -0.37
N TYR A 185 10.11 -11.54 0.71
CA TYR A 185 8.84 -11.01 1.21
C TYR A 185 8.66 -9.58 0.70
N TYR A 186 8.01 -9.47 -0.43
CA TYR A 186 7.84 -8.19 -1.12
C TYR A 186 6.75 -7.33 -0.48
N THR A 187 7.09 -6.14 -0.05
CA THR A 187 6.19 -5.15 0.58
C THR A 187 6.10 -3.84 -0.19
N GLY A 188 6.66 -3.81 -1.39
CA GLY A 188 6.69 -2.63 -2.26
C GLY A 188 5.34 -2.33 -2.92
N THR A 189 5.42 -1.52 -3.96
CA THR A 189 4.25 -1.14 -4.76
C THR A 189 3.63 -2.37 -5.41
N GLN A 190 2.33 -2.53 -5.24
CA GLN A 190 1.50 -3.55 -5.88
C GLN A 190 0.35 -2.84 -6.57
N GLY A 191 0.01 -3.26 -7.77
CA GLY A 191 -1.05 -2.62 -8.55
C GLY A 191 -1.71 -3.54 -9.55
N ASN A 192 -2.65 -2.96 -10.28
CA ASN A 192 -3.42 -3.58 -11.34
C ASN A 192 -3.04 -2.97 -12.70
N ILE A 193 -3.69 -3.41 -13.77
CA ILE A 193 -3.59 -2.83 -15.10
C ILE A 193 -4.84 -2.02 -15.39
N TYR A 194 -4.66 -0.93 -16.13
CA TYR A 194 -5.74 -0.14 -16.73
C TYR A 194 -5.48 -0.10 -18.23
N TYR A 195 -6.34 -0.71 -19.02
CA TYR A 195 -6.22 -0.84 -20.48
C TYR A 195 -7.58 -0.61 -21.13
N ASN A 196 -7.64 0.16 -22.22
CA ASN A 196 -8.88 0.51 -22.95
C ASN A 196 -10.01 0.92 -22.00
N HIS A 197 -9.75 1.92 -21.13
CA HIS A 197 -10.69 2.47 -20.16
C HIS A 197 -11.18 1.50 -19.06
N ASN A 198 -10.66 0.26 -19.04
CA ASN A 198 -11.05 -0.78 -18.09
C ASN A 198 -9.92 -1.08 -17.08
N LYS A 199 -10.33 -1.36 -15.84
CA LYS A 199 -9.43 -1.79 -14.80
C LYS A 199 -9.43 -3.31 -14.67
N TYR A 200 -8.27 -3.92 -14.88
CA TYR A 200 -8.05 -5.37 -14.77
C TYR A 200 -7.32 -5.70 -13.49
N THR A 201 -7.91 -6.58 -12.69
CA THR A 201 -7.27 -7.12 -11.49
C THR A 201 -6.51 -8.38 -11.83
N LEU A 202 -5.19 -8.32 -11.72
CA LEU A 202 -4.30 -9.43 -12.04
C LEU A 202 -4.47 -10.60 -11.04
N ARG A 203 -4.62 -11.80 -11.57
CA ARG A 203 -4.85 -13.04 -10.82
C ARG A 203 -3.55 -13.76 -10.47
N SER A 204 -2.61 -13.77 -11.41
CA SER A 204 -1.31 -14.47 -11.28
C SER A 204 -0.37 -13.75 -10.32
N LEU A 205 -0.05 -12.50 -10.61
CA LEU A 205 0.81 -11.62 -9.82
C LEU A 205 0.39 -10.17 -10.07
N PRO A 206 0.23 -9.33 -9.04
CA PRO A 206 -0.01 -7.91 -9.26
C PRO A 206 1.20 -7.25 -9.94
N VAL A 207 1.00 -6.08 -10.54
CA VAL A 207 2.11 -5.22 -10.97
C VAL A 207 3.02 -4.97 -9.77
N ILE A 208 4.32 -5.22 -9.90
CA ILE A 208 5.31 -5.03 -8.84
C ILE A 208 6.48 -4.18 -9.31
N LYS A 209 7.20 -3.56 -8.38
CA LYS A 209 8.40 -2.77 -8.67
C LYS A 209 9.65 -3.50 -8.19
N LEU A 210 10.47 -4.00 -9.09
CA LEU A 210 11.76 -4.64 -8.79
C LEU A 210 12.90 -3.77 -9.31
N SER A 211 13.91 -3.53 -8.50
CA SER A 211 15.10 -2.74 -8.88
C SER A 211 14.76 -1.43 -9.61
N GLY A 212 13.71 -0.73 -9.14
CA GLY A 212 13.28 0.54 -9.72
C GLY A 212 12.35 0.43 -10.95
N LYS A 213 12.22 -0.72 -11.57
CA LYS A 213 11.38 -0.96 -12.76
C LYS A 213 10.06 -1.63 -12.39
N MET A 214 8.98 -1.29 -13.09
CA MET A 214 7.68 -1.96 -12.95
C MET A 214 7.69 -3.24 -13.80
N TYR A 215 7.18 -4.33 -13.21
CA TYR A 215 7.05 -5.63 -13.86
C TYR A 215 5.59 -6.05 -13.90
N LEU A 216 5.18 -6.58 -15.04
CA LEU A 216 3.85 -7.10 -15.34
C LEU A 216 3.94 -8.61 -15.61
N PRO A 217 2.98 -9.44 -15.19
CA PRO A 217 2.87 -10.82 -15.64
C PRO A 217 2.61 -10.83 -17.14
N ALA A 218 3.51 -11.46 -17.91
CA ALA A 218 3.53 -11.36 -19.37
C ALA A 218 2.27 -11.93 -20.03
N GLU A 219 1.97 -13.20 -19.81
CA GLU A 219 0.83 -13.90 -20.40
C GLU A 219 -0.50 -13.20 -20.08
N GLU A 220 -0.76 -12.93 -18.78
CA GLU A 220 -2.00 -12.29 -18.35
C GLU A 220 -2.15 -10.87 -18.91
N THR A 221 -1.04 -10.13 -19.06
CA THR A 221 -1.06 -8.78 -19.62
C THR A 221 -1.18 -8.78 -21.12
N LEU A 222 -0.27 -9.46 -21.81
CA LEU A 222 -0.15 -9.36 -23.28
C LEU A 222 -1.25 -10.16 -23.98
N SER A 223 -1.52 -11.38 -23.54
CA SER A 223 -2.55 -12.23 -24.15
C SER A 223 -3.94 -11.93 -23.57
N SER A 224 -4.15 -12.20 -22.28
CA SER A 224 -5.51 -12.18 -21.71
C SER A 224 -6.14 -10.78 -21.66
N ILE A 225 -5.34 -9.71 -21.49
CA ILE A 225 -5.85 -8.34 -21.38
C ILE A 225 -5.74 -7.58 -22.68
N MET A 226 -4.59 -7.68 -23.38
CA MET A 226 -4.33 -6.89 -24.58
C MET A 226 -4.71 -7.63 -25.88
N GLY A 227 -4.97 -8.94 -25.82
CA GLY A 227 -5.38 -9.75 -26.98
C GLY A 227 -4.26 -10.14 -27.94
N LEU A 228 -3.00 -9.89 -27.56
CA LEU A 228 -1.84 -10.22 -28.40
C LEU A 228 -1.59 -11.74 -28.41
N THR A 229 -1.06 -12.26 -29.52
CA THR A 229 -0.57 -13.63 -29.58
C THR A 229 0.70 -13.74 -28.72
N TYR A 230 0.70 -14.68 -27.80
CA TYR A 230 1.76 -14.86 -26.81
C TYR A 230 2.20 -16.31 -26.74
N SER A 231 3.50 -16.55 -26.70
CA SER A 231 4.08 -17.85 -26.38
C SER A 231 5.36 -17.72 -25.56
N TYR A 232 5.66 -18.74 -24.76
CA TYR A 232 6.91 -18.84 -24.02
C TYR A 232 7.48 -20.25 -24.15
N ASN A 233 8.66 -20.36 -24.75
CA ASN A 233 9.39 -21.62 -24.85
C ASN A 233 10.28 -21.80 -23.61
N GLN A 234 10.03 -22.85 -22.84
CA GLN A 234 10.78 -23.14 -21.61
C GLN A 234 12.21 -23.61 -21.87
N GLN A 235 12.48 -24.26 -22.99
CA GLN A 235 13.81 -24.79 -23.36
C GLN A 235 14.73 -23.65 -23.78
N THR A 236 14.30 -22.81 -24.71
CA THR A 236 15.06 -21.67 -25.21
C THR A 236 14.96 -20.46 -24.28
N LYS A 237 14.02 -20.49 -23.30
CA LYS A 237 13.68 -19.37 -22.42
C LYS A 237 13.25 -18.11 -23.17
N GLU A 238 12.68 -18.27 -24.33
CA GLU A 238 12.27 -17.19 -25.24
C GLU A 238 10.79 -16.89 -25.10
N LEU A 239 10.47 -15.62 -24.88
CA LEU A 239 9.16 -15.04 -24.99
C LEU A 239 8.97 -14.55 -26.43
N GLN A 240 7.84 -14.90 -27.04
CA GLN A 240 7.40 -14.37 -28.34
C GLN A 240 6.05 -13.69 -28.18
N VAL A 241 5.88 -12.54 -28.82
CA VAL A 241 4.65 -11.76 -28.86
C VAL A 241 4.45 -11.28 -30.28
N SER A 242 3.26 -11.45 -30.82
CA SER A 242 2.91 -10.93 -32.14
C SER A 242 1.50 -10.33 -32.16
N ASP A 243 1.32 -9.39 -33.07
CA ASP A 243 0.04 -8.78 -33.41
C ASP A 243 -0.07 -8.83 -34.93
N SER A 244 -1.00 -9.65 -35.44
CA SER A 244 -1.24 -9.82 -36.85
C SER A 244 -1.82 -8.57 -37.52
N ASP A 245 -2.57 -7.77 -36.76
CA ASP A 245 -3.28 -6.62 -37.31
C ASP A 245 -2.33 -5.47 -37.70
N VAL A 246 -1.14 -5.43 -37.09
CA VAL A 246 -0.13 -4.40 -37.33
C VAL A 246 1.26 -4.98 -37.74
N ASP A 247 1.31 -6.24 -38.14
CA ASP A 247 2.54 -6.98 -38.54
C ASP A 247 3.69 -6.77 -37.52
N MET A 248 3.38 -6.94 -36.26
CA MET A 248 4.33 -6.76 -35.16
C MET A 248 4.80 -8.12 -34.62
N SER A 249 6.11 -8.31 -34.56
CA SER A 249 6.76 -9.47 -33.95
C SER A 249 7.83 -9.03 -32.98
N PHE A 250 7.72 -9.49 -31.74
CA PHE A 250 8.67 -9.19 -30.65
C PHE A 250 9.15 -10.49 -30.00
N ARG A 251 10.47 -10.62 -29.82
CA ARG A 251 11.11 -11.74 -29.12
C ARG A 251 12.06 -11.24 -28.04
N ALA A 252 12.06 -11.88 -26.88
CA ALA A 252 12.97 -11.56 -25.78
C ALA A 252 13.33 -12.82 -24.99
N VAL A 253 14.56 -12.91 -24.54
CA VAL A 253 15.05 -14.05 -23.75
C VAL A 253 15.01 -13.70 -22.26
N LEU A 254 14.59 -14.67 -21.44
CA LEU A 254 14.60 -14.55 -19.98
C LEU A 254 15.99 -14.16 -19.47
N ASP A 255 16.03 -13.22 -18.53
CA ASP A 255 17.25 -12.67 -17.93
C ASP A 255 18.19 -11.94 -18.88
N SER A 256 17.83 -11.78 -20.18
CA SER A 256 18.55 -10.99 -21.15
C SER A 256 17.90 -9.63 -21.39
N ARG A 257 18.72 -8.60 -21.62
CA ARG A 257 18.25 -7.28 -22.08
C ARG A 257 18.17 -7.18 -23.60
N GLN A 258 18.74 -8.13 -24.32
CA GLN A 258 18.65 -8.19 -25.77
C GLN A 258 17.29 -8.74 -26.17
N ALA A 259 16.68 -8.10 -27.16
CA ALA A 259 15.39 -8.49 -27.73
C ALA A 259 15.40 -8.20 -29.25
N ILE A 260 14.45 -8.75 -29.96
CA ILE A 260 14.27 -8.55 -31.38
C ILE A 260 12.86 -8.01 -31.61
N LEU A 261 12.75 -6.92 -32.35
CA LEU A 261 11.48 -6.34 -32.77
C LEU A 261 11.48 -6.26 -34.32
N ASN A 262 10.53 -6.94 -34.97
CA ASN A 262 10.41 -6.99 -36.45
C ASN A 262 11.76 -7.28 -37.13
N GLY A 263 12.48 -8.31 -36.63
CA GLY A 263 13.80 -8.70 -37.12
C GLY A 263 14.97 -7.82 -36.68
N LYS A 264 14.75 -6.67 -36.05
CA LYS A 264 15.80 -5.73 -35.61
C LYS A 264 16.15 -5.93 -34.12
N ASN A 265 17.46 -5.92 -33.84
CA ASN A 265 17.92 -5.98 -32.45
C ASN A 265 17.56 -4.72 -31.68
N VAL A 266 16.99 -4.88 -30.46
CA VAL A 266 16.64 -3.81 -29.54
C VAL A 266 17.15 -4.14 -28.14
N THR A 267 17.41 -3.12 -27.31
CA THR A 267 17.88 -3.30 -25.95
C THR A 267 16.83 -2.87 -24.95
N LEU A 268 16.43 -3.78 -24.05
CA LEU A 268 15.50 -3.51 -22.96
C LEU A 268 16.21 -2.80 -21.81
N THR A 269 15.49 -1.93 -21.09
CA THR A 269 16.02 -1.24 -19.90
C THR A 269 16.20 -2.16 -18.70
N ALA A 270 15.54 -3.32 -18.70
CA ALA A 270 15.69 -4.42 -17.75
C ALA A 270 15.25 -5.73 -18.44
N PRO A 271 15.77 -6.89 -18.02
CA PRO A 271 15.40 -8.17 -18.62
C PRO A 271 14.04 -8.68 -18.13
N PRO A 272 13.32 -9.50 -18.92
CA PRO A 272 12.22 -10.33 -18.44
C PRO A 272 12.70 -11.23 -17.28
N LYS A 273 11.80 -11.54 -16.34
CA LYS A 273 12.15 -12.31 -15.13
C LYS A 273 11.13 -13.41 -14.86
N MET A 274 11.62 -14.60 -14.49
CA MET A 274 10.76 -15.63 -13.94
C MET A 274 10.59 -15.42 -12.44
N ILE A 275 9.34 -15.34 -11.98
CA ILE A 275 9.00 -15.09 -10.58
C ILE A 275 8.06 -16.21 -10.10
N TYR A 276 8.51 -16.98 -9.12
CA TYR A 276 7.64 -17.94 -8.45
C TYR A 276 6.78 -17.25 -7.40
N SER A 277 5.47 -17.29 -7.58
CA SER A 277 4.49 -16.77 -6.64
C SER A 277 4.06 -17.88 -5.66
N HIS A 278 4.43 -17.75 -4.39
CA HIS A 278 3.99 -18.68 -3.36
C HIS A 278 2.48 -18.62 -3.06
N LYS A 279 1.79 -17.58 -3.51
CA LYS A 279 0.33 -17.46 -3.38
C LYS A 279 -0.37 -18.33 -4.40
N THR A 280 0.03 -18.28 -5.66
CA THR A 280 -0.56 -19.05 -6.75
C THR A 280 0.14 -20.38 -6.99
N LYS A 281 1.31 -20.62 -6.38
CA LYS A 281 2.18 -21.80 -6.55
C LYS A 281 2.62 -22.00 -8.01
N LYS A 282 2.81 -20.91 -8.76
CA LYS A 282 3.20 -20.91 -10.18
C LYS A 282 4.43 -20.06 -10.44
N ASN A 283 5.22 -20.49 -11.43
CA ASN A 283 6.21 -19.64 -12.07
C ASN A 283 5.49 -18.71 -13.05
N ILE A 284 5.79 -17.42 -12.97
CA ILE A 284 5.15 -16.38 -13.76
C ILE A 284 6.26 -15.61 -14.46
N LEU A 285 6.23 -15.64 -15.79
CA LEU A 285 7.11 -14.77 -16.57
C LEU A 285 6.61 -13.33 -16.44
N CYS A 286 7.49 -12.45 -16.04
CA CYS A 286 7.22 -11.03 -15.85
C CYS A 286 8.09 -10.19 -16.77
N ILE A 287 7.49 -9.23 -17.45
CA ILE A 287 8.15 -8.29 -18.36
C ILE A 287 8.36 -6.93 -17.70
N PRO A 288 9.49 -6.25 -18.00
CA PRO A 288 9.69 -4.86 -17.60
C PRO A 288 8.76 -3.95 -18.39
N ALA A 289 7.72 -3.45 -17.72
CA ALA A 289 6.58 -2.77 -18.33
C ALA A 289 6.96 -1.66 -19.31
N SER A 290 7.76 -0.67 -18.86
CA SER A 290 8.10 0.49 -19.70
C SER A 290 8.91 0.12 -20.93
N SER A 291 9.76 -0.91 -20.81
CA SER A 291 10.66 -1.31 -21.87
C SER A 291 9.92 -2.11 -22.93
N VAL A 292 9.23 -3.18 -22.54
CA VAL A 292 8.53 -4.05 -23.49
C VAL A 292 7.35 -3.31 -24.13
N LEU A 293 6.46 -2.70 -23.34
CA LEU A 293 5.32 -1.96 -23.92
C LEU A 293 5.76 -0.78 -24.79
N GLY A 294 6.94 -0.19 -24.51
CA GLY A 294 7.50 0.85 -25.37
C GLY A 294 7.99 0.33 -26.71
N GLN A 295 8.56 -0.85 -26.76
CA GLN A 295 8.92 -1.50 -28.00
C GLN A 295 7.69 -1.91 -28.82
N LEU A 296 6.61 -2.30 -28.15
CA LEU A 296 5.32 -2.61 -28.77
C LEU A 296 4.48 -1.35 -29.09
N ASN A 297 5.07 -0.18 -29.02
CA ASN A 297 4.47 1.12 -29.34
C ASN A 297 3.25 1.54 -28.48
N TYR A 298 3.11 0.98 -27.27
CA TYR A 298 2.07 1.41 -26.33
C TYR A 298 2.55 2.56 -25.45
N THR A 299 1.67 3.57 -25.23
CA THR A 299 1.89 4.57 -24.19
C THR A 299 1.61 3.97 -22.82
N LYS A 300 2.37 4.40 -21.81
CA LYS A 300 2.34 3.78 -20.48
C LYS A 300 2.67 4.77 -19.39
N SER A 301 1.95 4.64 -18.28
CA SER A 301 2.19 5.44 -17.07
C SER A 301 1.78 4.69 -15.80
N TRP A 302 2.34 5.09 -14.67
CA TRP A 302 1.91 4.60 -13.37
C TRP A 302 0.98 5.60 -12.68
N ASP A 303 -0.29 5.23 -12.51
CA ASP A 303 -1.26 6.00 -11.74
C ASP A 303 -1.17 5.66 -10.24
N LYS A 304 -0.63 6.60 -9.45
CA LYS A 304 -0.48 6.43 -7.99
C LYS A 304 -1.81 6.46 -7.24
N SER A 305 -2.82 7.11 -7.79
CA SER A 305 -4.13 7.27 -7.14
C SER A 305 -4.94 5.98 -7.24
N LEU A 306 -4.97 5.38 -8.40
CA LEU A 306 -5.68 4.13 -8.71
C LEU A 306 -4.85 2.88 -8.41
N LEU A 307 -3.55 3.02 -8.14
CA LEU A 307 -2.59 1.91 -8.06
C LEU A 307 -2.68 1.01 -9.30
N CYS A 308 -2.66 1.62 -10.47
CA CYS A 308 -2.73 0.92 -11.75
C CYS A 308 -1.56 1.32 -12.66
N TYR A 309 -1.11 0.39 -13.48
CA TYR A 309 -0.28 0.66 -14.62
C TYR A 309 -1.19 0.90 -15.82
N ARG A 310 -1.20 2.11 -16.36
CA ARG A 310 -2.01 2.50 -17.52
C ARG A 310 -1.28 2.11 -18.80
N ILE A 311 -1.99 1.49 -19.72
CA ILE A 311 -1.53 1.09 -21.06
C ILE A 311 -2.54 1.65 -22.07
N GLN A 312 -2.06 2.34 -23.10
CA GLN A 312 -2.85 2.95 -24.16
C GLN A 312 -2.13 2.80 -25.48
#